data_227c383856bda26fc7020357f0463725
#
_entry.id   227c383856bda26fc7020357f0463725
#
_cell.length_a   1.000
_cell.length_b   1.000
_cell.length_c   1.000
_cell.angle_alpha   90.00
_cell.angle_beta   90.00
_cell.angle_gamma   90.00
#
_symmetry.space_group_name_H-M   'P 1'
#
loop_
_entity.id
_entity.type
_entity.pdbx_description
1 polymer ?
#
loop_
_entity_poly.entity_id
_entity_poly.type
_entity_poly.pdbx_seq_one_letter_code
_entity_poly.pdbx_strand_id
1 'polypeptide(L)'
;MWVVKLGGSLAESDRLPRWLRALAGRSDLVLVPGGGPFADQVRAAQARWGFDDSRAHHMALLAMEQFGRMLCALQAGLVPAASPRAIQGLIRKGETPVWMPTQMVLADPLIAQSWDLTSDSLAAWLCGRLNAEGLLLVKSASLAGVALDSAHLSDRGIVDRAFPAYAQTLRVPIRLLSDDDLDRLDATLPAGSAGAGGSSI
;
A
#
# COMPACT_ATOMS: atom_id res chain seq x y z
N MET A 1 -6.53 -9.53 -8.97
CA MET A 1 -6.39 -8.21 -8.29
C MET A 1 -5.02 -8.09 -7.64
N TRP A 2 -4.35 -6.95 -7.80
CA TRP A 2 -3.07 -6.63 -7.18
C TRP A 2 -3.21 -5.74 -5.95
N VAL A 3 -2.28 -5.85 -5.02
CA VAL A 3 -2.07 -4.86 -3.96
C VAL A 3 -0.96 -3.91 -4.42
N VAL A 4 -1.24 -2.62 -4.46
CA VAL A 4 -0.27 -1.58 -4.85
C VAL A 4 -0.02 -0.66 -3.67
N LYS A 5 1.20 -0.65 -3.13
CA LYS A 5 1.57 0.24 -2.06
C LYS A 5 2.25 1.49 -2.60
N LEU A 6 1.71 2.65 -2.29
CA LEU A 6 2.36 3.93 -2.53
C LEU A 6 3.14 4.38 -1.29
N GLY A 7 4.44 4.61 -1.46
CA GLY A 7 5.31 5.11 -0.39
C GLY A 7 4.82 6.44 0.18
N GLY A 8 4.88 6.61 1.52
CA GLY A 8 4.45 7.85 2.16
C GLY A 8 5.26 9.07 1.73
N SER A 9 6.53 8.88 1.40
CA SER A 9 7.42 9.92 0.86
C SER A 9 6.99 10.50 -0.49
N LEU A 10 6.11 9.79 -1.23
CA LEU A 10 5.51 10.37 -2.45
C LEU A 10 4.59 11.56 -2.15
N ALA A 11 4.18 11.76 -0.89
CA ALA A 11 3.38 12.93 -0.51
C ALA A 11 4.08 14.27 -0.83
N GLU A 12 5.41 14.27 -0.86
CA GLU A 12 6.24 15.45 -1.16
C GLU A 12 6.79 15.42 -2.60
N SER A 13 6.40 14.42 -3.41
CA SER A 13 6.89 14.26 -4.79
C SER A 13 5.95 14.92 -5.79
N ASP A 14 6.48 15.74 -6.69
CA ASP A 14 5.76 16.30 -7.84
C ASP A 14 5.23 15.20 -8.79
N ARG A 15 5.67 13.97 -8.62
CA ARG A 15 5.22 12.81 -9.39
C ARG A 15 3.90 12.22 -8.86
N LEU A 16 3.52 12.49 -7.61
CA LEU A 16 2.31 11.95 -7.01
C LEU A 16 1.06 12.11 -7.90
N PRO A 17 0.75 13.29 -8.47
CA PRO A 17 -0.44 13.43 -9.31
C PRO A 17 -0.43 12.54 -10.56
N ARG A 18 0.74 12.23 -11.12
CA ARG A 18 0.87 11.34 -12.29
C ARG A 18 0.57 9.88 -11.89
N TRP A 19 1.10 9.43 -10.74
CA TRP A 19 0.81 8.11 -10.18
C TRP A 19 -0.68 7.95 -9.88
N LEU A 20 -1.31 8.95 -9.26
CA LEU A 20 -2.74 8.88 -8.93
C LEU A 20 -3.61 8.76 -10.18
N ARG A 21 -3.31 9.53 -11.24
CA ARG A 21 -4.02 9.43 -12.52
C ARG A 21 -3.88 8.05 -13.17
N ALA A 22 -2.69 7.45 -13.10
CA ALA A 22 -2.43 6.14 -13.70
C ALA A 22 -3.10 4.98 -12.91
N LEU A 23 -3.33 5.17 -11.61
CA LEU A 23 -3.94 4.17 -10.73
C LEU A 23 -5.46 4.32 -10.59
N ALA A 24 -6.01 5.51 -10.85
CA ALA A 24 -7.44 5.77 -10.69
C ALA A 24 -8.29 5.07 -11.76
N GLY A 25 -9.47 4.59 -11.35
CA GLY A 25 -10.40 3.89 -12.25
C GLY A 25 -9.97 2.47 -12.62
N ARG A 26 -8.91 1.94 -11.98
CA ARG A 26 -8.48 0.55 -12.17
C ARG A 26 -9.25 -0.37 -11.23
N SER A 27 -9.92 -1.37 -11.79
CA SER A 27 -10.67 -2.40 -11.06
C SER A 27 -9.87 -3.68 -10.80
N ASP A 28 -8.59 -3.66 -11.09
CA ASP A 28 -7.66 -4.80 -10.94
C ASP A 28 -6.70 -4.64 -9.76
N LEU A 29 -6.82 -3.60 -8.97
CA LEU A 29 -5.94 -3.34 -7.82
C LEU A 29 -6.66 -2.71 -6.62
N VAL A 30 -6.02 -2.79 -5.46
CA VAL A 30 -6.29 -2.01 -4.25
C VAL A 30 -5.04 -1.21 -3.88
N LEU A 31 -5.23 0.07 -3.59
CA LEU A 31 -4.15 0.97 -3.22
C LEU A 31 -3.94 0.97 -1.70
N VAL A 32 -2.69 0.79 -1.26
CA VAL A 32 -2.28 0.89 0.15
C VAL A 32 -1.47 2.18 0.32
N PRO A 33 -1.97 3.18 1.04
CA PRO A 33 -1.23 4.39 1.31
C PRO A 33 -0.13 4.15 2.35
N GLY A 34 1.02 4.80 2.22
CA GLY A 34 1.96 4.95 3.32
C GLY A 34 1.46 5.93 4.39
N GLY A 35 2.25 6.15 5.43
CA GLY A 35 1.86 7.14 6.46
C GLY A 35 2.16 8.59 6.07
N GLY A 36 3.14 8.80 5.20
CA GLY A 36 3.57 10.13 4.75
C GLY A 36 3.93 11.07 5.89
N PRO A 37 3.83 12.39 5.67
CA PRO A 37 4.17 13.39 6.67
C PRO A 37 3.30 13.27 7.94
N PHE A 38 2.12 12.66 7.86
CA PHE A 38 1.26 12.44 9.02
C PHE A 38 1.88 11.43 9.99
N ALA A 39 2.50 10.34 9.49
CA ALA A 39 3.20 9.38 10.35
C ALA A 39 4.50 9.95 10.92
N ASP A 40 5.17 10.86 10.22
CA ASP A 40 6.36 11.53 10.72
C ASP A 40 6.03 12.44 11.91
N GLN A 41 4.85 13.07 11.91
CA GLN A 41 4.36 13.79 13.09
C GLN A 41 4.07 12.85 14.27
N VAL A 42 3.59 11.63 14.04
CA VAL A 42 3.43 10.63 15.11
C VAL A 42 4.78 10.25 15.72
N ARG A 43 5.82 10.02 14.89
CA ARG A 43 7.19 9.74 15.38
C ARG A 43 7.75 10.89 16.20
N ALA A 44 7.61 12.12 15.70
CA ALA A 44 8.06 13.31 16.42
C ALA A 44 7.33 13.49 17.76
N ALA A 45 6.02 13.26 17.78
CA ALA A 45 5.23 13.33 19.01
C ALA A 45 5.64 12.23 20.00
N GLN A 46 5.84 10.99 19.55
CA GLN A 46 6.30 9.90 20.40
C GLN A 46 7.68 10.19 21.00
N ALA A 47 8.63 10.66 20.20
CA ALA A 47 9.97 11.03 20.64
C ALA A 47 9.93 12.14 21.71
N ARG A 48 8.99 13.06 21.61
CA ARG A 48 8.80 14.17 22.55
C ARG A 48 8.08 13.77 23.84
N TRP A 49 7.05 12.95 23.75
CA TRP A 49 6.10 12.71 24.83
C TRP A 49 6.22 11.33 25.48
N GLY A 50 6.97 10.40 24.85
CA GLY A 50 7.33 9.11 25.43
C GLY A 50 6.17 8.12 25.58
N PHE A 51 5.10 8.22 24.77
CA PHE A 51 4.05 7.20 24.76
C PHE A 51 4.52 5.92 24.07
N ASP A 52 3.90 4.79 24.41
CA ASP A 52 4.32 3.46 23.97
C ASP A 52 4.08 3.18 22.47
N ASP A 53 4.73 2.14 21.97
CA ASP A 53 4.65 1.73 20.58
C ASP A 53 3.24 1.30 20.15
N SER A 54 2.44 0.74 21.04
CA SER A 54 1.06 0.34 20.72
C SER A 54 0.20 1.57 20.36
N ARG A 55 0.34 2.65 21.15
CA ARG A 55 -0.33 3.92 20.86
C ARG A 55 0.21 4.58 19.60
N ALA A 56 1.54 4.56 19.42
CA ALA A 56 2.18 5.08 18.22
C ALA A 56 1.72 4.32 16.96
N HIS A 57 1.65 2.99 17.04
CA HIS A 57 1.16 2.14 15.95
C HIS A 57 -0.28 2.49 15.56
N HIS A 58 -1.18 2.62 16.54
CA HIS A 58 -2.55 3.04 16.26
C HIS A 58 -2.60 4.41 15.57
N MET A 59 -1.85 5.39 16.08
CA MET A 59 -1.77 6.72 15.46
C MET A 59 -1.16 6.67 14.06
N ALA A 60 -0.18 5.79 13.80
CA ALA A 60 0.40 5.58 12.49
C ALA A 60 -0.60 4.97 11.48
N LEU A 61 -1.48 4.07 11.93
CA LEU A 61 -2.58 3.57 11.09
C LEU A 61 -3.56 4.69 10.71
N LEU A 62 -3.91 5.56 11.66
CA LEU A 62 -4.73 6.75 11.38
C LEU A 62 -4.02 7.72 10.43
N ALA A 63 -2.69 7.85 10.54
CA ALA A 63 -1.88 8.64 9.61
C ALA A 63 -1.93 8.08 8.18
N MET A 64 -1.90 6.75 8.02
CA MET A 64 -2.10 6.11 6.72
C MET A 64 -3.50 6.42 6.16
N GLU A 65 -4.55 6.42 7.00
CA GLU A 65 -5.90 6.79 6.58
C GLU A 65 -6.02 8.26 6.18
N GLN A 66 -5.37 9.17 6.92
CA GLN A 66 -5.32 10.59 6.54
C GLN A 66 -4.69 10.76 5.17
N PHE A 67 -3.53 10.14 4.94
CA PHE A 67 -2.89 10.16 3.63
C PHE A 67 -3.79 9.55 2.56
N GLY A 68 -4.39 8.38 2.81
CA GLY A 68 -5.32 7.74 1.88
C GLY A 68 -6.51 8.63 1.51
N ARG A 69 -7.09 9.35 2.49
CA ARG A 69 -8.17 10.33 2.23
C ARG A 69 -7.69 11.51 1.39
N MET A 70 -6.46 11.99 1.61
CA MET A 70 -5.85 13.02 0.77
C MET A 70 -5.71 12.52 -0.68
N LEU A 71 -5.25 11.28 -0.89
CA LEU A 71 -5.16 10.69 -2.25
C LEU A 71 -6.53 10.65 -2.94
N CYS A 72 -7.59 10.24 -2.22
CA CYS A 72 -8.96 10.22 -2.74
C CYS A 72 -9.48 11.64 -3.06
N ALA A 73 -9.10 12.65 -2.28
CA ALA A 73 -9.49 14.03 -2.56
C ALA A 73 -8.76 14.64 -3.77
N LEU A 74 -7.52 14.20 -4.02
CA LEU A 74 -6.71 14.66 -5.14
C LEU A 74 -7.11 14.06 -6.48
N GLN A 75 -7.70 12.87 -6.50
CA GLN A 75 -7.98 12.14 -7.72
C GLN A 75 -9.32 11.41 -7.67
N ALA A 76 -10.24 11.79 -8.55
CA ALA A 76 -11.49 11.08 -8.77
C ALA A 76 -11.22 9.63 -9.24
N GLY A 77 -12.09 8.69 -8.86
CA GLY A 77 -11.91 7.25 -9.14
C GLY A 77 -11.13 6.50 -8.07
N LEU A 78 -10.55 7.21 -7.08
CA LEU A 78 -9.99 6.64 -5.86
C LEU A 78 -11.02 6.75 -4.73
N VAL A 79 -11.38 5.62 -4.09
CA VAL A 79 -12.47 5.58 -3.10
C VAL A 79 -12.02 4.84 -1.83
N PRO A 80 -12.23 5.41 -0.62
CA PRO A 80 -11.80 4.77 0.62
C PRO A 80 -12.55 3.46 0.90
N ALA A 81 -11.83 2.43 1.37
CA ALA A 81 -12.37 1.11 1.69
C ALA A 81 -11.72 0.54 2.95
N ALA A 82 -12.50 0.24 3.99
CA ALA A 82 -12.01 -0.25 5.28
C ALA A 82 -12.23 -1.78 5.50
N SER A 83 -12.76 -2.50 4.52
CA SER A 83 -13.02 -3.94 4.66
C SER A 83 -12.87 -4.68 3.32
N PRO A 84 -12.63 -6.00 3.34
CA PRO A 84 -12.56 -6.81 2.12
C PRO A 84 -13.82 -6.72 1.27
N ARG A 85 -14.99 -6.66 1.90
CA ARG A 85 -16.28 -6.50 1.23
C ARG A 85 -16.40 -5.15 0.51
N ALA A 86 -15.94 -4.07 1.15
CA ALA A 86 -15.92 -2.73 0.56
C ALA A 86 -14.96 -2.69 -0.64
N ILE A 87 -13.75 -3.24 -0.50
CA ILE A 87 -12.74 -3.34 -1.57
C ILE A 87 -13.36 -4.04 -2.79
N GLN A 88 -13.91 -5.24 -2.60
CA GLN A 88 -14.52 -6.01 -3.69
C GLN A 88 -15.72 -5.28 -4.32
N GLY A 89 -16.50 -4.58 -3.49
CA GLY A 89 -17.65 -3.79 -3.95
C GLY A 89 -17.26 -2.66 -4.89
N LEU A 90 -16.16 -1.95 -4.58
CA LEU A 90 -15.63 -0.86 -5.40
C LEU A 90 -15.01 -1.38 -6.70
N ILE A 91 -14.25 -2.47 -6.64
CA ILE A 91 -13.68 -3.13 -7.82
C ILE A 91 -14.79 -3.49 -8.83
N ARG A 92 -15.91 -4.05 -8.37
CA ARG A 92 -17.05 -4.37 -9.27
C ARG A 92 -17.71 -3.15 -9.89
N LYS A 93 -17.52 -1.96 -9.31
CA LYS A 93 -18.04 -0.68 -9.85
C LYS A 93 -17.03 0.02 -10.77
N GLY A 94 -15.85 -0.56 -11.01
CA GLY A 94 -14.79 0.07 -11.79
C GLY A 94 -14.04 1.16 -11.06
N GLU A 95 -14.17 1.21 -9.71
CA GLU A 95 -13.48 2.16 -8.84
C GLU A 95 -12.19 1.54 -8.30
N THR A 96 -11.20 2.37 -7.98
CA THR A 96 -9.97 1.92 -7.31
C THR A 96 -10.10 2.08 -5.79
N PRO A 97 -10.16 0.99 -5.01
CA PRO A 97 -10.19 1.08 -3.56
C PRO A 97 -8.86 1.63 -3.01
N VAL A 98 -8.96 2.58 -2.07
CA VAL A 98 -7.84 3.01 -1.21
C VAL A 98 -8.07 2.45 0.18
N TRP A 99 -7.19 1.55 0.60
CA TRP A 99 -7.37 0.84 1.85
C TRP A 99 -7.22 1.75 3.07
N MET A 100 -8.20 1.67 3.99
CA MET A 100 -8.20 2.30 5.31
C MET A 100 -7.86 1.21 6.35
N PRO A 101 -6.62 1.15 6.87
CA PRO A 101 -6.10 -0.03 7.55
C PRO A 101 -6.62 -0.26 8.97
N THR A 102 -6.97 0.79 9.69
CA THR A 102 -7.14 0.78 11.16
C THR A 102 -8.05 -0.35 11.62
N GLN A 103 -9.24 -0.46 11.05
CA GLN A 103 -10.22 -1.47 11.48
C GLN A 103 -9.71 -2.90 11.30
N MET A 104 -9.11 -3.21 10.16
CA MET A 104 -8.67 -4.57 9.84
C MET A 104 -7.41 -4.94 10.61
N VAL A 105 -6.47 -4.01 10.75
CA VAL A 105 -5.18 -4.24 11.42
C VAL A 105 -5.37 -4.41 12.93
N LEU A 106 -6.15 -3.55 13.57
CA LEU A 106 -6.42 -3.65 15.02
C LEU A 106 -7.27 -4.87 15.40
N ALA A 107 -8.01 -5.45 14.45
CA ALA A 107 -8.77 -6.68 14.66
C ALA A 107 -7.91 -7.96 14.58
N ASP A 108 -6.66 -7.87 14.11
CA ASP A 108 -5.75 -9.00 14.01
C ASP A 108 -4.68 -8.95 15.13
N PRO A 109 -4.81 -9.77 16.20
CA PRO A 109 -3.88 -9.73 17.33
C PRO A 109 -2.47 -10.26 16.99
N LEU A 110 -2.27 -10.84 15.82
CA LEU A 110 -0.97 -11.36 15.37
C LEU A 110 -0.11 -10.27 14.73
N ILE A 111 -0.67 -9.09 14.46
CA ILE A 111 0.10 -7.96 13.92
C ILE A 111 0.85 -7.27 15.06
N ALA A 112 2.18 -7.24 14.95
CA ALA A 112 3.03 -6.54 15.92
C ALA A 112 2.77 -5.04 15.89
N GLN A 113 2.64 -4.44 17.08
CA GLN A 113 2.41 -3.00 17.23
C GLN A 113 3.74 -2.30 17.52
N SER A 114 4.52 -2.07 16.47
CA SER A 114 5.84 -1.41 16.55
C SER A 114 6.17 -0.69 15.23
N TRP A 115 7.21 0.12 15.25
CA TRP A 115 7.73 0.78 14.04
C TRP A 115 8.51 -0.15 13.11
N ASP A 116 8.83 -1.36 13.54
CA ASP A 116 9.42 -2.38 12.68
C ASP A 116 8.42 -2.90 11.63
N LEU A 117 7.13 -2.71 11.90
CA LEU A 117 6.03 -3.07 11.02
C LEU A 117 5.30 -1.80 10.55
N THR A 118 5.44 -1.47 9.28
CA THR A 118 4.80 -0.30 8.69
C THR A 118 3.99 -0.65 7.44
N SER A 119 3.74 0.31 6.58
CA SER A 119 2.87 0.13 5.40
C SER A 119 3.37 -0.91 4.38
N ASP A 120 4.67 -1.27 4.35
CA ASP A 120 5.17 -2.31 3.44
C ASP A 120 4.72 -3.70 3.92
N SER A 121 4.97 -4.01 5.20
CA SER A 121 4.50 -5.25 5.82
C SER A 121 2.99 -5.35 5.83
N LEU A 122 2.28 -4.25 6.11
CA LEU A 122 0.81 -4.21 6.06
C LEU A 122 0.27 -4.44 4.65
N ALA A 123 0.95 -3.97 3.60
CA ALA A 123 0.57 -4.27 2.21
C ALA A 123 0.76 -5.76 1.88
N ALA A 124 1.86 -6.37 2.35
CA ALA A 124 2.08 -7.80 2.21
C ALA A 124 1.03 -8.62 2.99
N TRP A 125 0.71 -8.23 4.22
CA TRP A 125 -0.37 -8.83 5.00
C TRP A 125 -1.73 -8.74 4.28
N LEU A 126 -2.08 -7.55 3.76
CA LEU A 126 -3.31 -7.35 3.01
C LEU A 126 -3.34 -8.21 1.74
N CYS A 127 -2.21 -8.34 1.04
CA CYS A 127 -2.07 -9.20 -0.14
C CYS A 127 -2.48 -10.65 0.17
N GLY A 128 -2.00 -11.21 1.27
CA GLY A 128 -2.40 -12.54 1.75
C GLY A 128 -3.88 -12.61 2.15
N ARG A 129 -4.38 -11.61 2.87
CA ARG A 129 -5.79 -11.54 3.34
C ARG A 129 -6.81 -11.47 2.22
N LEU A 130 -6.44 -10.87 1.10
CA LEU A 130 -7.30 -10.72 -0.07
C LEU A 130 -7.09 -11.81 -1.13
N ASN A 131 -6.15 -12.74 -0.92
CA ASN A 131 -5.69 -13.69 -1.92
C ASN A 131 -5.35 -12.97 -3.24
N ALA A 132 -4.60 -11.88 -3.14
CA ALA A 132 -4.24 -11.08 -4.30
C ALA A 132 -3.26 -11.82 -5.21
N GLU A 133 -3.21 -11.45 -6.48
CA GLU A 133 -2.35 -12.05 -7.51
C GLU A 133 -0.90 -11.55 -7.47
N GLY A 134 -0.65 -10.48 -6.72
CA GLY A 134 0.67 -9.91 -6.55
C GLY A 134 0.69 -8.66 -5.71
N LEU A 135 1.91 -8.27 -5.32
CA LEU A 135 2.20 -7.06 -4.55
C LEU A 135 3.15 -6.17 -5.36
N LEU A 136 2.79 -4.92 -5.54
CA LEU A 136 3.67 -3.89 -6.08
C LEU A 136 3.97 -2.85 -4.99
N LEU A 137 5.25 -2.57 -4.75
CA LEU A 137 5.70 -1.49 -3.89
C LEU A 137 6.25 -0.36 -4.76
N VAL A 138 5.68 0.83 -4.66
CA VAL A 138 6.19 2.05 -5.28
C VAL A 138 6.94 2.87 -4.24
N LYS A 139 8.20 3.17 -4.49
CA LYS A 139 9.11 3.83 -3.56
C LYS A 139 9.72 5.08 -4.19
N SER A 140 9.97 6.11 -3.41
CA SER A 140 10.73 7.29 -3.85
C SER A 140 12.26 7.07 -3.89
N ALA A 141 12.74 5.90 -3.42
CA ALA A 141 14.15 5.56 -3.47
C ALA A 141 14.54 5.02 -4.84
N SER A 142 15.76 5.36 -5.31
CA SER A 142 16.34 4.73 -6.48
C SER A 142 16.57 3.24 -6.24
N LEU A 143 16.11 2.41 -7.16
CA LEU A 143 16.26 0.95 -7.13
C LEU A 143 17.39 0.46 -8.05
N ALA A 144 18.18 1.36 -8.62
CA ALA A 144 19.28 1.00 -9.52
C ALA A 144 20.31 0.12 -8.81
N GLY A 145 20.57 -1.06 -9.37
CA GLY A 145 21.54 -2.02 -8.82
C GLY A 145 21.14 -2.67 -7.48
N VAL A 146 19.88 -2.53 -7.05
CA VAL A 146 19.39 -3.14 -5.82
C VAL A 146 18.87 -4.56 -6.11
N ALA A 147 19.41 -5.56 -5.38
CA ALA A 147 18.86 -6.91 -5.43
C ALA A 147 17.45 -6.91 -4.83
N LEU A 148 16.51 -7.59 -5.50
CA LEU A 148 15.09 -7.67 -5.08
C LEU A 148 14.85 -8.72 -3.97
N ASP A 149 15.88 -9.13 -3.26
CA ASP A 149 15.75 -9.96 -2.08
C ASP A 149 15.20 -9.15 -0.90
N SER A 150 14.17 -9.66 -0.24
CA SER A 150 13.44 -8.92 0.80
C SER A 150 14.29 -8.61 2.03
N ALA A 151 15.24 -9.47 2.40
CA ALA A 151 16.16 -9.22 3.51
C ALA A 151 17.13 -8.09 3.15
N HIS A 152 17.71 -8.13 1.96
CA HIS A 152 18.58 -7.07 1.46
C HIS A 152 17.87 -5.71 1.35
N LEU A 153 16.60 -5.71 0.92
CA LEU A 153 15.78 -4.49 0.88
C LEU A 153 15.54 -3.92 2.28
N SER A 154 15.33 -4.77 3.28
CA SER A 154 15.16 -4.36 4.68
C SER A 154 16.46 -3.82 5.28
N ASP A 155 17.59 -4.47 5.05
CA ASP A 155 18.90 -4.02 5.53
C ASP A 155 19.27 -2.63 4.97
N ARG A 156 18.80 -2.33 3.76
CA ARG A 156 18.97 -1.01 3.13
C ARG A 156 17.91 0.02 3.51
N GLY A 157 16.95 -0.35 4.36
CA GLY A 157 15.87 0.54 4.78
C GLY A 157 14.89 0.90 3.63
N ILE A 158 14.89 0.14 2.53
CA ILE A 158 13.96 0.33 1.41
C ILE A 158 12.56 -0.15 1.79
N VAL A 159 12.49 -1.24 2.57
CA VAL A 159 11.27 -1.74 3.19
C VAL A 159 11.44 -1.82 4.70
N ASP A 160 10.33 -1.90 5.43
CA ASP A 160 10.37 -2.00 6.89
C ASP A 160 10.93 -3.36 7.36
N ARG A 161 11.37 -3.42 8.63
CA ARG A 161 12.09 -4.57 9.18
C ARG A 161 11.26 -5.85 9.23
N ALA A 162 9.95 -5.73 9.39
CA ALA A 162 9.06 -6.91 9.44
C ALA A 162 8.72 -7.43 8.03
N PHE A 163 8.92 -6.64 6.97
CA PHE A 163 8.54 -6.99 5.60
C PHE A 163 9.05 -8.36 5.13
N PRO A 164 10.32 -8.75 5.37
CA PRO A 164 10.82 -10.06 4.93
C PRO A 164 9.99 -11.23 5.45
N ALA A 165 9.55 -11.18 6.71
CA ALA A 165 8.73 -12.24 7.31
C ALA A 165 7.35 -12.34 6.63
N TYR A 166 6.72 -11.22 6.33
CA TYR A 166 5.44 -11.20 5.60
C TYR A 166 5.61 -11.61 4.14
N ALA A 167 6.66 -11.13 3.47
CA ALA A 167 6.95 -11.46 2.08
C ALA A 167 7.15 -12.96 1.85
N GLN A 168 7.83 -13.66 2.78
CA GLN A 168 8.05 -15.11 2.73
C GLN A 168 6.75 -15.92 2.80
N THR A 169 5.68 -15.39 3.35
CA THR A 169 4.37 -16.08 3.39
C THR A 169 3.62 -15.99 2.07
N LEU A 170 3.99 -15.06 1.20
CA LEU A 170 3.31 -14.85 -0.07
C LEU A 170 3.83 -15.84 -1.15
N ARG A 171 2.89 -16.42 -1.89
CA ARG A 171 3.19 -17.29 -3.05
C ARG A 171 2.91 -16.59 -4.38
N VAL A 172 2.94 -15.27 -4.37
CA VAL A 172 2.66 -14.43 -5.53
C VAL A 172 3.84 -13.50 -5.79
N PRO A 173 4.00 -12.96 -7.01
CA PRO A 173 5.09 -12.06 -7.31
C PRO A 173 5.04 -10.79 -6.47
N ILE A 174 6.21 -10.40 -5.96
CA ILE A 174 6.44 -9.10 -5.33
C ILE A 174 7.30 -8.29 -6.30
N ARG A 175 6.85 -7.10 -6.64
CA ARG A 175 7.51 -6.19 -7.57
C ARG A 175 7.78 -4.84 -6.92
N LEU A 176 8.86 -4.19 -7.35
CA LEU A 176 9.23 -2.85 -6.90
C LEU A 176 9.35 -1.93 -8.11
N LEU A 177 8.84 -0.72 -7.97
CA LEU A 177 9.08 0.39 -8.88
C LEU A 177 9.57 1.59 -8.09
N SER A 178 10.51 2.34 -8.66
CA SER A 178 10.79 3.70 -8.23
C SER A 178 9.63 4.62 -8.67
N ASP A 179 9.45 5.74 -8.01
CA ASP A 179 8.48 6.75 -8.44
C ASP A 179 8.83 7.37 -9.80
N ASP A 180 10.07 7.18 -10.29
CA ASP A 180 10.50 7.53 -11.65
C ASP A 180 10.03 6.51 -12.72
N ASP A 181 9.68 5.29 -12.33
CA ASP A 181 9.36 4.17 -13.22
C ASP A 181 7.88 4.08 -13.62
N LEU A 182 7.13 5.18 -13.63
CA LEU A 182 5.69 5.17 -13.93
C LEU A 182 5.39 4.52 -15.29
N ASP A 183 6.25 4.74 -16.28
CA ASP A 183 6.08 4.20 -17.63
C ASP A 183 6.15 2.65 -17.67
N ARG A 184 6.68 2.03 -16.61
CA ARG A 184 6.75 0.56 -16.43
C ARG A 184 5.53 -0.02 -15.72
N LEU A 185 4.58 0.82 -15.26
CA LEU A 185 3.44 0.38 -14.45
C LEU A 185 2.61 -0.67 -15.18
N ASP A 186 2.20 -0.44 -16.43
CA ASP A 186 1.34 -1.35 -17.18
C ASP A 186 2.05 -2.66 -17.58
N ALA A 187 3.37 -2.62 -17.80
CA ALA A 187 4.17 -3.82 -17.99
C ALA A 187 4.37 -4.60 -16.69
N THR A 188 4.26 -3.91 -15.55
CA THR A 188 4.44 -4.48 -14.21
C THR A 188 3.15 -5.08 -13.67
N LEU A 189 2.01 -4.44 -13.89
CA LEU A 189 0.69 -4.95 -13.55
C LEU A 189 0.12 -5.60 -14.82
N PRO A 190 -0.01 -6.94 -14.89
CA PRO A 190 -0.67 -7.56 -16.05
C PRO A 190 -2.09 -6.99 -16.16
N ALA A 191 -2.51 -6.74 -17.41
CA ALA A 191 -3.88 -6.28 -17.68
C ALA A 191 -4.86 -7.21 -16.97
N GLY A 192 -5.68 -6.65 -16.06
CA GLY A 192 -6.73 -7.41 -15.42
C GLY A 192 -7.56 -8.09 -16.49
N SER A 193 -7.83 -9.37 -16.33
CA SER A 193 -8.77 -10.06 -17.18
C SER A 193 -10.10 -9.29 -17.08
N ALA A 194 -10.37 -8.44 -18.05
CA ALA A 194 -11.68 -7.82 -18.23
C ALA A 194 -12.66 -9.00 -18.20
N GLY A 195 -13.55 -9.02 -17.21
CA GLY A 195 -14.53 -10.07 -17.07
C GLY A 195 -15.22 -10.26 -18.41
N ALA A 196 -15.03 -11.43 -19.00
CA ALA A 196 -15.82 -11.89 -20.11
C ALA A 196 -17.27 -11.96 -19.62
N GLY A 197 -17.94 -10.80 -19.62
CA GLY A 197 -19.38 -10.69 -19.53
C GLY A 197 -19.93 -11.33 -20.79
N GLY A 198 -20.21 -12.62 -20.70
CA GLY A 198 -20.91 -13.35 -21.75
C GLY A 198 -22.24 -12.67 -22.05
N SER A 199 -22.29 -12.01 -23.20
CA SER A 199 -23.52 -11.81 -23.91
C SER A 199 -23.99 -13.20 -24.32
N SER A 200 -25.07 -13.65 -23.74
CA SER A 200 -25.89 -14.71 -24.30
C SER A 200 -27.32 -14.26 -24.26
N ILE A 201 -27.83 -14.16 -25.45
CA ILE A 201 -29.16 -14.01 -26.03
C ILE A 201 -30.27 -14.45 -25.06
#